data_2e16d35c31a3cce32ebb507ffc2371b0
#
_entry.id   2e16d35c31a3cce32ebb507ffc2371b0
#
_cell.length_a   1.000
_cell.length_b   1.000
_cell.length_c   1.000
_cell.angle_alpha   90.00
_cell.angle_beta   90.00
_cell.angle_gamma   90.00
#
_symmetry.space_group_name_H-M   'P 1'
#
loop_
_entity.id
_entity.type
_entity.pdbx_description
1 polymer ?
#
loop_
_entity_poly.entity_id
_entity_poly.type
_entity_poly.pdbx_seq_one_letter_code
_entity_poly.pdbx_strand_id
1 'polypeptide(L)'
;MESALCYVNEVDECQDPEVRRLLALPTTGRRLLSAARRVQAGTGSALLKLSLEALPAEPIDSIGELEEAVRAACSFPLLPSILECAALAGAPVMLRAQAPFSALMLRVNSRRMFSWLCRYPAAMQAALERIAERTAGALQEALDSGIDMVSLADPSAMPELLGEERYLRFAADMLVRELHRLEPPRGALVHLCPRASRALEERGCLSARVIEAKPGNYPLAALGMAQREGVTLLGHRCVNCEWSSDTRMYALRLTK
;
A
#
# COMPACT_ATOMS: atom_id res chain seq x y z
N MET A 1 -4.66 -19.30 -11.59
CA MET A 1 -5.38 -19.29 -10.30
C MET A 1 -4.84 -18.10 -9.52
N GLU A 2 -5.55 -16.96 -9.62
CA GLU A 2 -5.26 -15.82 -8.77
C GLU A 2 -5.72 -16.22 -7.37
N SER A 3 -4.78 -16.52 -6.48
CA SER A 3 -5.11 -16.63 -5.07
C SER A 3 -5.52 -15.24 -4.62
N ALA A 4 -6.81 -15.05 -4.36
CA ALA A 4 -7.33 -13.86 -3.73
C ALA A 4 -6.62 -13.73 -2.37
N LEU A 5 -5.62 -12.86 -2.31
CA LEU A 5 -4.87 -12.59 -1.09
C LEU A 5 -5.74 -11.78 -0.18
N CYS A 6 -6.27 -12.45 0.81
CA CYS A 6 -7.10 -11.85 1.84
C CYS A 6 -6.19 -11.08 2.82
N TYR A 7 -6.33 -9.77 2.87
CA TYR A 7 -5.78 -8.95 3.94
C TYR A 7 -6.75 -9.01 5.12
N VAL A 8 -6.21 -9.16 6.32
CA VAL A 8 -7.00 -9.47 7.51
C VAL A 8 -8.07 -8.43 7.84
N ASN A 9 -7.83 -7.17 7.55
CA ASN A 9 -8.79 -6.09 7.79
C ASN A 9 -9.70 -5.78 6.58
N GLU A 10 -9.56 -6.51 5.46
CA GLU A 10 -10.48 -6.48 4.32
C GLU A 10 -11.53 -7.58 4.51
N VAL A 11 -12.45 -7.37 5.44
CA VAL A 11 -13.43 -8.39 5.91
C VAL A 11 -14.30 -8.94 4.77
N ASP A 12 -14.66 -8.09 3.81
CA ASP A 12 -15.52 -8.49 2.70
C ASP A 12 -14.83 -9.42 1.70
N GLU A 13 -13.50 -9.35 1.62
CA GLU A 13 -12.70 -10.23 0.78
C GLU A 13 -12.31 -11.54 1.50
N CYS A 14 -12.42 -11.56 2.83
CA CYS A 14 -12.06 -12.72 3.63
C CYS A 14 -13.18 -13.75 3.64
N GLN A 15 -12.93 -14.92 3.06
CA GLN A 15 -13.90 -16.03 3.04
C GLN A 15 -13.88 -16.88 4.33
N ASP A 16 -12.88 -16.72 5.21
CA ASP A 16 -12.80 -17.46 6.47
C ASP A 16 -13.81 -16.92 7.48
N PRO A 17 -14.84 -17.73 7.88
CA PRO A 17 -15.86 -17.27 8.81
C PRO A 17 -15.32 -16.88 10.19
N GLU A 18 -14.24 -17.51 10.62
CA GLU A 18 -13.64 -17.23 11.92
C GLU A 18 -12.90 -15.88 11.90
N VAL A 19 -12.22 -15.56 10.78
CA VAL A 19 -11.60 -14.23 10.59
C VAL A 19 -12.68 -13.15 10.58
N ARG A 20 -13.78 -13.35 9.87
CA ARG A 20 -14.93 -12.43 9.89
C ARG A 20 -15.47 -12.22 11.29
N ARG A 21 -15.65 -13.29 12.05
CA ARG A 21 -16.10 -13.23 13.44
C ARG A 21 -15.16 -12.44 14.33
N LEU A 22 -13.85 -12.63 14.21
CA LEU A 22 -12.86 -11.91 14.99
C LEU A 22 -12.86 -10.41 14.68
N LEU A 23 -13.04 -10.05 13.42
CA LEU A 23 -13.02 -8.65 12.95
C LEU A 23 -14.38 -7.93 13.15
N ALA A 24 -15.48 -8.64 13.33
CA ALA A 24 -16.78 -8.05 13.66
C ALA A 24 -16.87 -7.47 15.08
N LEU A 25 -15.91 -7.78 15.95
CA LEU A 25 -15.79 -7.24 17.30
C LEU A 25 -14.87 -6.02 17.33
N PRO A 26 -14.88 -5.18 18.39
CA PRO A 26 -13.91 -4.10 18.54
C PRO A 26 -12.49 -4.62 18.34
N THR A 27 -11.79 -4.07 17.35
CA THR A 27 -10.49 -4.56 16.92
C THR A 27 -9.41 -4.17 17.93
N THR A 28 -8.68 -5.16 18.45
CA THR A 28 -7.45 -4.98 19.23
C THR A 28 -6.31 -5.65 18.51
N GLY A 29 -5.07 -5.27 18.81
CA GLY A 29 -3.89 -5.87 18.20
C GLY A 29 -3.83 -7.39 18.37
N ARG A 30 -4.25 -7.92 19.51
CA ARG A 30 -4.31 -9.39 19.75
C ARG A 30 -5.32 -10.09 18.85
N ARG A 31 -6.50 -9.49 18.61
CA ARG A 31 -7.49 -10.05 17.70
C ARG A 31 -7.03 -10.00 16.26
N LEU A 32 -6.47 -8.87 15.88
CA LEU A 32 -5.87 -8.68 14.57
C LEU A 32 -4.76 -9.70 14.30
N LEU A 33 -3.88 -9.95 15.30
CA LEU A 33 -2.84 -10.97 15.23
C LEU A 33 -3.41 -12.38 15.07
N SER A 34 -4.46 -12.73 15.82
CA SER A 34 -5.11 -14.04 15.70
C SER A 34 -5.69 -14.26 14.31
N ALA A 35 -6.36 -13.23 13.75
CA ALA A 35 -6.90 -13.26 12.39
C ALA A 35 -5.78 -13.35 11.35
N ALA A 36 -4.72 -12.53 11.49
CA ALA A 36 -3.57 -12.52 10.57
C ALA A 36 -2.84 -13.87 10.53
N ARG A 37 -2.61 -14.50 11.68
CA ARG A 37 -1.99 -15.82 11.77
C ARG A 37 -2.84 -16.91 11.13
N ARG A 38 -4.16 -16.80 11.26
CA ARG A 38 -5.08 -17.75 10.62
C ARG A 38 -5.04 -17.63 9.09
N VAL A 39 -5.06 -16.40 8.56
CA VAL A 39 -4.88 -16.14 7.12
C VAL A 39 -3.50 -16.61 6.65
N GLN A 40 -2.45 -16.32 7.42
CA GLN A 40 -1.10 -16.77 7.12
C GLN A 40 -1.01 -18.29 7.01
N ALA A 41 -1.59 -19.01 7.96
CA ALA A 41 -1.62 -20.47 7.94
C ALA A 41 -2.40 -21.02 6.75
N GLY A 42 -3.52 -20.39 6.37
CA GLY A 42 -4.33 -20.81 5.23
C GLY A 42 -3.69 -20.51 3.86
N THR A 43 -2.87 -19.45 3.77
CA THR A 43 -2.23 -19.03 2.52
C THR A 43 -0.78 -19.51 2.39
N GLY A 44 -0.16 -19.97 3.47
CA GLY A 44 1.28 -20.31 3.51
C GLY A 44 2.19 -19.07 3.37
N SER A 45 1.67 -17.87 3.63
CA SER A 45 2.44 -16.64 3.53
C SER A 45 3.60 -16.60 4.52
N ALA A 46 4.75 -16.10 4.07
CA ALA A 46 5.92 -15.92 4.93
C ALA A 46 5.82 -14.66 5.81
N LEU A 47 4.91 -13.75 5.49
CA LEU A 47 4.66 -12.51 6.22
C LEU A 47 3.26 -12.49 6.81
N LEU A 48 3.10 -11.81 7.94
CA LEU A 48 1.79 -11.36 8.39
C LEU A 48 1.39 -10.14 7.56
N LYS A 49 0.26 -10.23 6.84
CA LYS A 49 -0.22 -9.18 5.94
C LYS A 49 -1.39 -8.44 6.58
N LEU A 50 -1.24 -7.13 6.70
CA LEU A 50 -2.25 -6.21 7.23
C LEU A 50 -2.53 -5.13 6.20
N SER A 51 -3.68 -4.45 6.29
CA SER A 51 -4.02 -3.29 5.45
C SER A 51 -4.29 -2.07 6.31
N LEU A 52 -3.84 -0.92 5.83
CA LEU A 52 -4.04 0.36 6.52
C LEU A 52 -5.46 0.90 6.32
N GLU A 53 -6.08 0.60 5.18
CA GLU A 53 -7.38 1.11 4.82
C GLU A 53 -8.48 0.48 5.67
N ALA A 54 -9.38 1.31 6.18
CA ALA A 54 -10.67 0.89 6.67
C ALA A 54 -11.58 0.51 5.49
N LEU A 55 -12.61 -0.31 5.74
CA LEU A 55 -13.64 -0.62 4.76
C LEU A 55 -14.18 0.65 4.10
N PRO A 56 -14.41 0.65 2.78
CA PRO A 56 -14.92 1.80 2.09
C PRO A 56 -16.31 2.18 2.62
N ALA A 57 -16.49 3.46 2.91
CA ALA A 57 -17.83 4.04 3.06
C ALA A 57 -18.48 4.20 1.67
N GLU A 58 -19.78 4.50 1.64
CA GLU A 58 -20.44 4.82 0.36
C GLU A 58 -19.69 5.96 -0.36
N PRO A 59 -19.42 5.81 -1.67
CA PRO A 59 -18.73 6.83 -2.42
C PRO A 59 -19.55 8.12 -2.53
N ILE A 60 -18.90 9.27 -2.39
CA ILE A 60 -19.52 10.56 -2.57
C ILE A 60 -19.78 10.88 -4.06
N ASP A 61 -20.81 11.65 -4.33
CA ASP A 61 -21.23 12.09 -5.66
C ASP A 61 -21.13 13.61 -5.88
N SER A 62 -20.97 14.38 -4.82
CA SER A 62 -20.91 15.84 -4.83
C SER A 62 -19.50 16.37 -4.57
N ILE A 63 -19.04 17.34 -5.36
CA ILE A 63 -17.75 18.01 -5.12
C ILE A 63 -17.74 18.77 -3.77
N GLY A 64 -18.91 19.18 -3.28
CA GLY A 64 -19.05 19.82 -1.97
C GLY A 64 -18.68 18.89 -0.81
N GLU A 65 -18.69 17.57 -1.03
CA GLU A 65 -18.31 16.54 -0.04
C GLU A 65 -16.85 16.10 -0.16
N LEU A 66 -16.06 16.71 -1.06
CA LEU A 66 -14.67 16.33 -1.29
C LEU A 66 -13.82 16.37 0.00
N GLU A 67 -14.05 17.35 0.86
CA GLU A 67 -13.35 17.48 2.14
C GLU A 67 -13.67 16.31 3.08
N GLU A 68 -14.88 15.79 3.05
CA GLU A 68 -15.27 14.61 3.81
C GLU A 68 -14.59 13.34 3.26
N ALA A 69 -14.58 13.19 1.93
CA ALA A 69 -13.87 12.08 1.28
C ALA A 69 -12.37 12.08 1.61
N VAL A 70 -11.72 13.26 1.59
CA VAL A 70 -10.32 13.40 1.98
C VAL A 70 -10.11 13.04 3.45
N ARG A 71 -10.98 13.51 4.34
CA ARG A 71 -10.91 13.19 5.78
C ARG A 71 -11.05 11.68 6.00
N ALA A 72 -11.98 11.03 5.30
CA ALA A 72 -12.18 9.59 5.36
C ALA A 72 -10.96 8.81 4.80
N ALA A 73 -10.39 9.27 3.68
CA ALA A 73 -9.18 8.68 3.10
C ALA A 73 -7.94 8.84 3.99
N CYS A 74 -7.89 9.89 4.82
CA CYS A 74 -6.82 10.18 5.78
C CYS A 74 -7.08 9.60 7.18
N SER A 75 -8.15 8.85 7.37
CA SER A 75 -8.50 8.26 8.67
C SER A 75 -7.98 6.83 8.75
N PHE A 76 -7.14 6.57 9.73
CA PHE A 76 -6.52 5.27 9.95
C PHE A 76 -6.87 4.71 11.35
N PRO A 77 -8.17 4.44 11.64
CA PRO A 77 -8.62 4.06 12.97
C PRO A 77 -8.06 2.72 13.44
N LEU A 78 -7.59 1.88 12.53
CA LEU A 78 -6.98 0.59 12.84
C LEU A 78 -5.48 0.69 13.11
N LEU A 79 -4.82 1.80 12.82
CA LEU A 79 -3.37 1.95 12.98
C LEU A 79 -2.88 1.56 14.39
N PRO A 80 -3.48 2.01 15.50
CA PRO A 80 -3.04 1.59 16.83
C PRO A 80 -3.10 0.08 17.03
N SER A 81 -4.16 -0.58 16.53
CA SER A 81 -4.29 -2.04 16.61
C SER A 81 -3.30 -2.77 15.70
N ILE A 82 -2.95 -2.19 14.55
CA ILE A 82 -1.92 -2.69 13.64
C ILE A 82 -0.55 -2.64 14.32
N LEU A 83 -0.21 -1.53 14.99
CA LEU A 83 1.05 -1.38 15.71
C LEU A 83 1.16 -2.36 16.89
N GLU A 84 0.09 -2.52 17.67
CA GLU A 84 0.03 -3.53 18.73
C GLU A 84 0.19 -4.95 18.16
N CYS A 85 -0.47 -5.24 17.04
CA CYS A 85 -0.34 -6.52 16.34
C CYS A 85 1.11 -6.78 15.91
N ALA A 86 1.77 -5.80 15.32
CA ALA A 86 3.16 -5.91 14.88
C ALA A 86 4.10 -6.17 16.05
N ALA A 87 3.95 -5.46 17.15
CA ALA A 87 4.75 -5.66 18.37
C ALA A 87 4.62 -7.07 18.98
N LEU A 88 3.46 -7.71 18.78
CA LEU A 88 3.17 -9.06 19.30
C LEU A 88 3.46 -10.17 18.26
N ALA A 89 3.79 -9.83 17.03
CA ALA A 89 3.77 -10.77 15.91
C ALA A 89 4.82 -11.88 16.01
N GLY A 90 6.04 -11.57 16.41
CA GLY A 90 7.17 -12.53 16.42
C GLY A 90 7.53 -13.09 15.03
N ALA A 91 7.02 -12.46 13.96
CA ALA A 91 7.26 -12.79 12.56
C ALA A 91 7.22 -11.48 11.75
N PRO A 92 7.86 -11.41 10.57
CA PRO A 92 7.84 -10.21 9.76
C PRO A 92 6.42 -9.78 9.37
N VAL A 93 6.15 -8.47 9.46
CA VAL A 93 4.85 -7.87 9.20
C VAL A 93 4.91 -6.97 7.97
N MET A 94 3.98 -7.15 7.05
CA MET A 94 3.77 -6.27 5.91
C MET A 94 2.48 -5.49 6.09
N LEU A 95 2.56 -4.17 5.96
CA LEU A 95 1.41 -3.27 5.90
C LEU A 95 1.17 -2.83 4.46
N ARG A 96 0.00 -3.16 3.93
CA ARG A 96 -0.45 -2.64 2.64
C ARG A 96 -1.10 -1.27 2.81
N ALA A 97 -0.89 -0.39 1.85
CA ALA A 97 -1.62 0.86 1.72
C ALA A 97 -1.92 1.19 0.25
N GLN A 98 -2.99 1.92 0.02
CA GLN A 98 -3.30 2.49 -1.28
C GLN A 98 -2.51 3.80 -1.45
N ALA A 99 -1.95 4.01 -2.64
CA ALA A 99 -1.40 5.29 -3.02
C ALA A 99 -2.50 6.36 -3.12
N PRO A 100 -2.17 7.66 -3.04
CA PRO A 100 -3.15 8.73 -2.85
C PRO A 100 -4.30 8.74 -3.84
N PHE A 101 -4.02 8.48 -5.12
CA PHE A 101 -5.06 8.44 -6.15
C PHE A 101 -6.08 7.32 -5.91
N SER A 102 -5.59 6.10 -5.66
CA SER A 102 -6.46 4.97 -5.38
C SER A 102 -7.19 5.11 -4.05
N ALA A 103 -6.56 5.69 -3.03
CA ALA A 103 -7.21 5.98 -1.75
C ALA A 103 -8.41 6.92 -1.90
N LEU A 104 -8.29 7.97 -2.73
CA LEU A 104 -9.41 8.87 -3.02
C LEU A 104 -10.47 8.19 -3.90
N MET A 105 -10.05 7.37 -4.87
CA MET A 105 -10.98 6.60 -5.73
C MET A 105 -11.90 5.66 -4.95
N LEU A 106 -11.48 5.16 -3.80
CA LEU A 106 -12.33 4.36 -2.92
C LEU A 106 -13.44 5.18 -2.22
N ARG A 107 -13.36 6.50 -2.25
CA ARG A 107 -14.26 7.43 -1.56
C ARG A 107 -15.12 8.28 -2.49
N VAL A 108 -14.84 8.24 -3.79
CA VAL A 108 -15.51 9.06 -4.80
C VAL A 108 -16.08 8.15 -5.88
N ASN A 109 -17.33 8.43 -6.31
CA ASN A 109 -17.88 7.75 -7.48
C ASN A 109 -16.95 7.92 -8.68
N SER A 110 -16.59 6.83 -9.36
CA SER A 110 -15.55 6.81 -10.40
C SER A 110 -15.85 7.78 -11.55
N ARG A 111 -17.13 7.90 -11.98
CA ARG A 111 -17.51 8.86 -13.03
C ARG A 111 -17.31 10.30 -12.58
N ARG A 112 -17.59 10.59 -11.30
CA ARG A 112 -17.37 11.91 -10.70
C ARG A 112 -15.90 12.23 -10.60
N MET A 113 -15.10 11.28 -10.15
CA MET A 113 -13.64 11.43 -10.05
C MET A 113 -13.04 11.96 -11.36
N PHE A 114 -13.28 11.28 -12.49
CA PHE A 114 -12.76 11.73 -13.79
C PHE A 114 -13.31 13.08 -14.22
N SER A 115 -14.60 13.36 -13.97
CA SER A 115 -15.19 14.67 -14.25
C SER A 115 -14.54 15.80 -13.42
N TRP A 116 -14.25 15.54 -12.14
CA TRP A 116 -13.67 16.54 -11.24
C TRP A 116 -12.20 16.81 -11.53
N LEU A 117 -11.43 15.82 -11.97
CA LEU A 117 -10.07 16.05 -12.47
C LEU A 117 -10.03 17.07 -13.61
N CYS A 118 -11.08 17.13 -14.43
CA CYS A 118 -11.19 18.10 -15.52
C CYS A 118 -11.76 19.45 -15.06
N ARG A 119 -12.80 19.44 -14.21
CA ARG A 119 -13.55 20.65 -13.85
C ARG A 119 -12.97 21.40 -12.66
N TYR A 120 -12.33 20.69 -11.73
CA TYR A 120 -11.82 21.20 -10.46
C TYR A 120 -10.38 20.75 -10.19
N PRO A 121 -9.46 20.91 -11.17
CA PRO A 121 -8.11 20.30 -11.09
C PRO A 121 -7.32 20.78 -9.87
N ALA A 122 -7.47 22.04 -9.47
CA ALA A 122 -6.77 22.58 -8.29
C ALA A 122 -7.28 21.96 -6.97
N ALA A 123 -8.61 21.80 -6.83
CA ALA A 123 -9.19 21.17 -5.64
C ALA A 123 -8.80 19.69 -5.55
N MET A 124 -8.82 18.98 -6.67
CA MET A 124 -8.41 17.57 -6.73
C MET A 124 -6.93 17.40 -6.41
N GLN A 125 -6.07 18.27 -6.91
CA GLN A 125 -4.65 18.25 -6.60
C GLN A 125 -4.41 18.48 -5.10
N ALA A 126 -5.02 19.51 -4.52
CA ALA A 126 -4.90 19.79 -3.09
C ALA A 126 -5.43 18.63 -2.21
N ALA A 127 -6.50 17.98 -2.64
CA ALA A 127 -7.04 16.79 -1.96
C ALA A 127 -6.02 15.65 -1.97
N LEU A 128 -5.45 15.33 -3.12
CA LEU A 128 -4.46 14.25 -3.29
C LEU A 128 -3.14 14.55 -2.55
N GLU A 129 -2.67 15.81 -2.54
CA GLU A 129 -1.50 16.24 -1.75
C GLU A 129 -1.70 15.99 -0.26
N ARG A 130 -2.87 16.32 0.28
CA ARG A 130 -3.18 16.05 1.71
C ARG A 130 -3.24 14.56 2.00
N ILE A 131 -3.81 13.76 1.11
CA ILE A 131 -3.83 12.29 1.28
C ILE A 131 -2.40 11.76 1.27
N ALA A 132 -1.56 12.15 0.30
CA ALA A 132 -0.16 11.74 0.21
C ALA A 132 0.60 12.06 1.51
N GLU A 133 0.44 13.27 2.04
CA GLU A 133 1.09 13.70 3.28
C GLU A 133 0.64 12.90 4.51
N ARG A 134 -0.68 12.72 4.67
CA ARG A 134 -1.24 12.02 5.82
C ARG A 134 -0.95 10.52 5.79
N THR A 135 -1.04 9.91 4.62
CA THR A 135 -0.72 8.48 4.44
C THR A 135 0.76 8.25 4.69
N ALA A 136 1.64 9.08 4.13
CA ALA A 136 3.08 8.99 4.41
C ALA A 136 3.39 9.07 5.91
N GLY A 137 2.74 10.00 6.66
CA GLY A 137 2.91 10.11 8.10
C GLY A 137 2.51 8.83 8.84
N ALA A 138 1.35 8.25 8.50
CA ALA A 138 0.89 7.00 9.10
C ALA A 138 1.79 5.80 8.76
N LEU A 139 2.31 5.75 7.54
CA LEU A 139 3.23 4.69 7.10
C LEU A 139 4.60 4.83 7.75
N GLN A 140 5.09 6.06 7.93
CA GLN A 140 6.35 6.31 8.65
C GLN A 140 6.21 5.91 10.12
N GLU A 141 5.11 6.28 10.79
CA GLU A 141 4.82 5.82 12.15
C GLU A 141 4.81 4.29 12.26
N ALA A 142 4.23 3.61 11.25
CA ALA A 142 4.21 2.16 11.20
C ALA A 142 5.63 1.57 11.05
N LEU A 143 6.45 2.11 10.15
CA LEU A 143 7.84 1.70 9.95
C LEU A 143 8.68 1.91 11.22
N ASP A 144 8.55 3.05 11.87
CA ASP A 144 9.25 3.40 13.11
C ASP A 144 8.83 2.51 14.30
N SER A 145 7.60 1.99 14.24
CA SER A 145 7.03 1.08 15.24
C SER A 145 7.32 -0.40 14.97
N GLY A 146 8.13 -0.73 13.95
CA GLY A 146 8.60 -2.09 13.70
C GLY A 146 7.82 -2.87 12.65
N ILE A 147 7.05 -2.22 11.78
CA ILE A 147 6.57 -2.83 10.54
C ILE A 147 7.77 -3.03 9.61
N ASP A 148 7.98 -4.26 9.15
CA ASP A 148 9.16 -4.61 8.34
C ASP A 148 9.02 -4.18 6.88
N MET A 149 7.80 -4.18 6.34
CA MET A 149 7.53 -3.82 4.96
C MET A 149 6.24 -3.02 4.82
N VAL A 150 6.31 -1.90 4.13
CA VAL A 150 5.14 -1.18 3.62
C VAL A 150 4.98 -1.50 2.13
N SER A 151 3.79 -1.92 1.70
CA SER A 151 3.50 -2.18 0.29
C SER A 151 2.46 -1.22 -0.25
N LEU A 152 2.89 -0.34 -1.15
CA LEU A 152 2.04 0.65 -1.81
C LEU A 152 1.49 0.12 -3.14
N ALA A 153 0.19 0.22 -3.32
CA ALA A 153 -0.51 -0.14 -4.55
C ALA A 153 -1.33 1.03 -5.09
N ASP A 154 -1.34 1.18 -6.41
CA ASP A 154 -2.14 2.20 -7.10
C ASP A 154 -2.94 1.59 -8.26
N PRO A 155 -3.90 0.71 -7.96
CA PRO A 155 -4.63 -0.03 -9.00
C PRO A 155 -5.51 0.86 -9.88
N SER A 156 -5.94 2.02 -9.39
CA SER A 156 -6.82 2.95 -10.10
C SER A 156 -6.07 3.98 -10.93
N ALA A 157 -4.79 4.19 -10.68
CA ALA A 157 -3.95 5.14 -11.40
C ALA A 157 -3.29 4.48 -12.61
N MET A 158 -4.00 4.41 -13.70
CA MET A 158 -3.50 3.86 -14.95
C MET A 158 -3.36 4.95 -16.01
N PRO A 159 -2.17 5.10 -16.64
CA PRO A 159 -1.96 6.07 -17.72
C PRO A 159 -2.97 5.91 -18.87
N GLU A 160 -3.35 4.66 -19.17
CA GLU A 160 -4.32 4.33 -20.21
C GLU A 160 -5.73 4.87 -19.91
N LEU A 161 -6.09 5.00 -18.65
CA LEU A 161 -7.39 5.53 -18.22
C LEU A 161 -7.37 7.05 -18.01
N LEU A 162 -6.27 7.58 -17.47
CA LEU A 162 -6.15 8.99 -17.13
C LEU A 162 -5.69 9.86 -18.31
N GLY A 163 -4.95 9.28 -19.22
CA GLY A 163 -4.09 9.99 -20.16
C GLY A 163 -2.83 10.50 -19.48
N GLU A 164 -1.78 10.69 -20.27
CA GLU A 164 -0.40 10.94 -19.78
C GLU A 164 -0.32 12.16 -18.84
N GLU A 165 -0.87 13.31 -19.25
CA GLU A 165 -0.79 14.55 -18.48
C GLU A 165 -1.47 14.42 -17.10
N ARG A 166 -2.66 13.84 -17.05
CA ARG A 166 -3.39 13.67 -15.78
C ARG A 166 -2.74 12.61 -14.88
N TYR A 167 -2.24 11.53 -15.49
CA TYR A 167 -1.49 10.53 -14.75
C TYR A 167 -0.27 11.16 -14.05
N LEU A 168 0.55 11.90 -14.79
CA LEU A 168 1.71 12.59 -14.23
C LEU A 168 1.33 13.53 -13.10
N ARG A 169 0.31 14.35 -13.32
CA ARG A 169 -0.10 15.39 -12.37
C ARG A 169 -0.79 14.85 -11.12
N PHE A 170 -1.73 13.91 -11.26
CA PHE A 170 -2.63 13.52 -10.17
C PHE A 170 -2.29 12.17 -9.53
N ALA A 171 -1.50 11.34 -10.19
CA ALA A 171 -1.11 10.05 -9.65
C ALA A 171 0.39 9.96 -9.41
N ALA A 172 1.21 10.09 -10.45
CA ALA A 172 2.65 9.92 -10.36
C ALA A 172 3.30 10.93 -9.40
N ASP A 173 3.00 12.23 -9.56
CA ASP A 173 3.55 13.28 -8.69
C ASP A 173 3.13 13.07 -7.22
N MET A 174 1.90 12.67 -6.97
CA MET A 174 1.40 12.41 -5.61
C MET A 174 2.07 11.20 -4.96
N LEU A 175 2.24 10.12 -5.70
CA LEU A 175 2.95 8.94 -5.21
C LEU A 175 4.44 9.23 -4.98
N VAL A 176 5.09 9.97 -5.86
CA VAL A 176 6.49 10.39 -5.67
C VAL A 176 6.64 11.26 -4.42
N ARG A 177 5.72 12.21 -4.20
CA ARG A 177 5.70 13.04 -2.97
C ARG A 177 5.49 12.22 -1.70
N GLU A 178 4.64 11.22 -1.75
CA GLU A 178 4.46 10.27 -0.64
C GLU A 178 5.76 9.50 -0.36
N LEU A 179 6.38 8.95 -1.40
CA LEU A 179 7.63 8.19 -1.28
C LEU A 179 8.79 9.03 -0.73
N HIS A 180 8.90 10.31 -1.10
CA HIS A 180 9.92 11.22 -0.58
C HIS A 180 9.82 11.49 0.93
N ARG A 181 8.66 11.24 1.53
CA ARG A 181 8.44 11.40 2.98
C ARG A 181 8.71 10.13 3.78
N LEU A 182 9.01 9.02 3.10
CA LEU A 182 9.24 7.74 3.76
C LEU A 182 10.75 7.49 3.91
N GLU A 183 11.17 7.34 5.15
CA GLU A 183 12.55 7.04 5.54
C GLU A 183 12.59 5.71 6.32
N PRO A 184 12.50 4.56 5.63
CA PRO A 184 12.48 3.27 6.29
C PRO A 184 13.73 3.07 7.16
N PRO A 185 13.58 2.66 8.43
CA PRO A 185 14.71 2.32 9.27
C PRO A 185 15.46 1.12 8.67
N ARG A 186 16.73 0.93 9.09
CA ARG A 186 17.55 -0.16 8.58
C ARG A 186 16.87 -1.52 8.79
N GLY A 187 16.71 -2.25 7.72
CA GLY A 187 16.06 -3.58 7.73
C GLY A 187 14.59 -3.55 7.37
N ALA A 188 13.95 -2.38 7.38
CA ALA A 188 12.61 -2.18 6.83
C ALA A 188 12.68 -1.66 5.39
N LEU A 189 11.60 -1.82 4.63
CA LEU A 189 11.54 -1.36 3.25
C LEU A 189 10.15 -0.93 2.81
N VAL A 190 10.12 -0.10 1.77
CA VAL A 190 8.92 0.20 0.99
C VAL A 190 8.92 -0.65 -0.28
N HIS A 191 7.80 -1.24 -0.58
CA HIS A 191 7.56 -1.99 -1.81
C HIS A 191 6.50 -1.27 -2.66
N LEU A 192 6.77 -1.09 -3.96
CA LEU A 192 5.79 -0.62 -4.93
C LEU A 192 5.25 -1.76 -5.76
N CYS A 193 3.95 -1.80 -5.96
CA CYS A 193 3.33 -2.76 -6.85
C CYS A 193 3.93 -2.65 -8.27
N PRO A 194 4.01 -3.76 -9.04
CA PRO A 194 4.70 -3.79 -10.34
C PRO A 194 4.16 -2.76 -11.33
N ARG A 195 2.85 -2.55 -11.33
CA ARG A 195 2.20 -1.60 -12.25
C ARG A 195 2.64 -0.16 -11.95
N ALA A 196 2.56 0.26 -10.69
CA ALA A 196 2.94 1.61 -10.29
C ALA A 196 4.44 1.85 -10.51
N SER A 197 5.30 0.91 -10.09
CA SER A 197 6.75 1.08 -10.22
C SER A 197 7.22 1.13 -11.66
N ARG A 198 6.66 0.33 -12.56
CA ARG A 198 7.00 0.37 -14.00
C ARG A 198 6.50 1.66 -14.64
N ALA A 199 5.26 2.06 -14.35
CA ALA A 199 4.70 3.28 -14.90
C ALA A 199 5.50 4.53 -14.48
N LEU A 200 6.03 4.57 -13.26
CA LEU A 200 6.91 5.64 -12.78
C LEU A 200 8.30 5.60 -13.43
N GLU A 201 8.87 4.40 -13.62
CA GLU A 201 10.18 4.24 -14.28
C GLU A 201 10.13 4.66 -15.75
N GLU A 202 9.14 4.20 -16.52
CA GLU A 202 8.93 4.58 -17.91
C GLU A 202 8.83 6.09 -18.12
N ARG A 203 8.44 6.83 -17.08
CA ARG A 203 8.29 8.30 -17.07
C ARG A 203 9.45 9.03 -16.41
N GLY A 204 10.49 8.30 -16.09
CA GLY A 204 11.71 8.87 -15.52
C GLY A 204 11.51 9.43 -14.11
N CYS A 205 10.48 9.01 -13.37
CA CYS A 205 10.30 9.36 -11.96
C CYS A 205 11.11 8.45 -11.03
N LEU A 206 11.43 7.25 -11.50
CA LEU A 206 12.26 6.26 -10.83
C LEU A 206 13.36 5.76 -11.76
N SER A 207 14.42 5.23 -11.17
CA SER A 207 15.38 4.35 -11.84
C SER A 207 15.41 3.01 -11.11
N ALA A 208 15.58 1.91 -11.85
CA ALA A 208 15.68 0.58 -11.30
C ALA A 208 17.10 0.01 -11.49
N ARG A 209 17.60 -0.66 -10.45
CA ARG A 209 18.82 -1.46 -10.50
C ARG A 209 18.46 -2.92 -10.21
N VAL A 210 18.82 -3.82 -11.11
CA VAL A 210 18.66 -5.26 -10.91
C VAL A 210 19.63 -5.74 -9.85
N ILE A 211 19.15 -6.54 -8.92
CA ILE A 211 19.94 -7.23 -7.90
C ILE A 211 19.58 -8.71 -7.97
N GLU A 212 20.58 -9.56 -8.06
CA GLU A 212 20.39 -11.00 -8.01
C GLU A 212 20.18 -11.47 -6.57
N ALA A 213 19.15 -12.24 -6.36
CA ALA A 213 18.85 -12.88 -5.08
C ALA A 213 18.86 -14.41 -5.22
N LYS A 214 18.89 -15.13 -4.12
CA LYS A 214 18.71 -16.58 -4.14
C LYS A 214 17.25 -16.92 -4.46
N PRO A 215 16.98 -17.99 -5.23
CA PRO A 215 15.63 -18.49 -5.43
C PRO A 215 14.94 -18.76 -4.09
N GLY A 216 13.65 -18.44 -4.01
CA GLY A 216 12.86 -18.66 -2.81
C GLY A 216 11.75 -17.65 -2.61
N ASN A 217 11.41 -17.41 -1.37
CA ASN A 217 10.35 -16.49 -0.99
C ASN A 217 10.78 -15.03 -1.24
N TYR A 218 10.09 -14.36 -2.17
CA TYR A 218 10.43 -13.00 -2.58
C TYR A 218 10.38 -11.99 -1.43
N PRO A 219 9.31 -11.92 -0.59
CA PRO A 219 9.27 -10.97 0.51
C PRO A 219 10.40 -11.14 1.52
N LEU A 220 10.75 -12.38 1.89
CA LEU A 220 11.84 -12.62 2.83
C LEU A 220 13.20 -12.28 2.23
N ALA A 221 13.40 -12.56 0.95
CA ALA A 221 14.63 -12.15 0.24
C ALA A 221 14.75 -10.63 0.20
N ALA A 222 13.63 -9.92 -0.02
CA ALA A 222 13.55 -8.46 -0.01
C ALA A 222 13.95 -7.85 1.34
N LEU A 223 13.40 -8.37 2.45
CA LEU A 223 13.78 -7.95 3.79
C LEU A 223 15.26 -8.26 4.10
N GLY A 224 15.75 -9.43 3.68
CA GLY A 224 17.15 -9.77 3.79
C GLY A 224 18.08 -8.80 3.05
N MET A 225 17.66 -8.24 1.92
CA MET A 225 18.41 -7.20 1.20
C MET A 225 18.37 -5.85 1.91
N ALA A 226 17.20 -5.46 2.45
CA ALA A 226 17.08 -4.26 3.26
C ALA A 226 18.06 -4.29 4.46
N GLN A 227 18.17 -5.45 5.11
CA GLN A 227 19.08 -5.62 6.24
C GLN A 227 20.56 -5.57 5.85
N ARG A 228 20.95 -6.31 4.78
CA ARG A 228 22.36 -6.45 4.39
C ARG A 228 22.88 -5.28 3.57
N GLU A 229 22.11 -4.81 2.62
CA GLU A 229 22.56 -3.85 1.60
C GLU A 229 21.95 -2.46 1.77
N GLY A 230 21.05 -2.27 2.75
CA GLY A 230 20.40 -0.99 3.00
C GLY A 230 19.44 -0.56 1.87
N VAL A 231 18.90 -1.52 1.11
CA VAL A 231 17.88 -1.23 0.10
C VAL A 231 16.59 -0.82 0.81
N THR A 232 16.08 0.37 0.50
CA THR A 232 14.90 0.94 1.16
C THR A 232 13.65 0.93 0.29
N LEU A 233 13.81 0.79 -1.04
CA LEU A 233 12.69 0.80 -1.99
C LEU A 233 12.86 -0.31 -3.03
N LEU A 234 11.84 -1.16 -3.17
CA LEU A 234 11.77 -2.24 -4.16
C LEU A 234 10.48 -2.14 -4.99
N GLY A 235 10.48 -2.73 -6.19
CA GLY A 235 9.29 -2.78 -7.04
C GLY A 235 9.41 -3.79 -8.18
N HIS A 236 8.64 -3.58 -9.25
CA HIS A 236 8.59 -4.37 -10.50
C HIS A 236 8.15 -5.83 -10.33
N ARG A 237 8.07 -6.33 -9.11
CA ARG A 237 7.55 -7.66 -8.81
C ARG A 237 6.37 -7.54 -7.84
N CYS A 238 5.43 -8.45 -7.96
CA CYS A 238 4.31 -8.51 -7.03
C CYS A 238 4.78 -9.18 -5.72
N VAL A 239 4.57 -8.51 -4.60
CA VAL A 239 4.84 -9.05 -3.27
C VAL A 239 4.00 -10.29 -2.96
N ASN A 240 2.92 -10.48 -3.69
CA ASN A 240 2.05 -11.64 -3.58
C ASN A 240 2.58 -12.86 -4.37
N CYS A 241 3.54 -12.68 -5.25
CA CYS A 241 4.30 -13.76 -5.88
C CYS A 241 5.40 -14.23 -4.92
N GLU A 242 5.00 -14.84 -3.81
CA GLU A 242 5.89 -15.19 -2.71
C GLU A 242 6.95 -16.24 -3.10
N TRP A 243 6.61 -17.10 -4.04
CA TRP A 243 7.51 -18.13 -4.57
C TRP A 243 7.86 -17.82 -6.02
N SER A 244 9.12 -17.77 -6.33
CA SER A 244 9.58 -17.45 -7.67
C SER A 244 10.88 -18.16 -7.99
N SER A 245 10.95 -18.71 -9.21
CA SER A 245 12.20 -19.16 -9.83
C SER A 245 13.03 -17.99 -10.39
N ASP A 246 12.43 -16.83 -10.61
CA ASP A 246 13.13 -15.62 -11.03
C ASP A 246 13.84 -14.99 -9.83
N THR A 247 15.15 -14.90 -9.89
CA THR A 247 16.01 -14.39 -8.83
C THR A 247 16.21 -12.87 -8.87
N ARG A 248 15.72 -12.20 -9.92
CA ARG A 248 15.92 -10.75 -10.07
C ARG A 248 15.02 -9.96 -9.14
N MET A 249 15.60 -9.03 -8.43
CA MET A 249 14.93 -8.01 -7.63
C MET A 249 15.28 -6.63 -8.17
N TYR A 250 14.41 -5.67 -8.02
CA TYR A 250 14.57 -4.34 -8.58
C TYR A 250 14.60 -3.31 -7.46
N ALA A 251 15.83 -2.90 -7.07
CA ALA A 251 16.01 -1.78 -6.18
C ALA A 251 15.72 -0.49 -6.93
N LEU A 252 14.81 0.29 -6.39
CA LEU A 252 14.34 1.53 -7.01
C LEU A 252 14.98 2.74 -6.32
N ARG A 253 15.15 3.80 -7.10
CA ARG A 253 15.61 5.10 -6.61
C ARG A 253 14.76 6.19 -7.23
N LEU A 254 14.29 7.13 -6.43
CA LEU A 254 13.65 8.35 -6.91
C LEU A 254 14.66 9.20 -7.67
N THR A 255 14.23 9.73 -8.81
CA THR A 255 15.06 10.54 -9.72
C THR A 255 14.69 12.01 -9.70
N LYS A 256 13.53 12.35 -9.14
CA LYS A 256 12.99 13.71 -9.01
C LYS A 256 12.57 13.96 -7.58
#